data_b16896cc66f472398ec4c0744fb837a3
#
_entry.id   b16896cc66f472398ec4c0744fb837a3
#
_cell.length_a   1.000
_cell.length_b   1.000
_cell.length_c   1.000
_cell.angle_alpha   90.00
_cell.angle_beta   90.00
_cell.angle_gamma   90.00
#
_symmetry.space_group_name_H-M   'P 1'
#
loop_
_entity.id
_entity.type
_entity.pdbx_description
1 polymer ?
#
loop_
_entity_poly.entity_id
_entity_poly.type
_entity_poly.pdbx_seq_one_letter_code
_entity_poly.pdbx_strand_id
1 'polypeptide(L)'
;MSRKVAPFIDIVRLEDKEAKLTAFIRTLVEQTGGVSDADPKGNAVLLIARSTESPVAKAVAALVREGTIRVPVKTILALAPRQEAEGVSETLSAIVGTHGGRLVRDVRLFDAHEQIVLGQAASWTGDCMRRDPMKRDAFECFAGDCSKTAGWARTSFERLWNICEPLPEDLLQPVTAETCPPPVGVEDAVAEPLGSPQV
;
A
#
# COMPACT_ATOMS: atom_id res chain seq x y z
N MET A 1 25.60 13.22 20.35
CA MET A 1 25.52 13.92 19.02
C MET A 1 25.06 12.92 18.00
N SER A 2 23.81 13.00 17.57
CA SER A 2 23.28 12.10 16.52
C SER A 2 23.91 12.48 15.18
N ARG A 3 24.57 11.53 14.52
CA ARG A 3 25.10 11.74 13.17
C ARG A 3 23.90 11.85 12.22
N LYS A 4 23.63 13.03 11.70
CA LYS A 4 22.65 13.20 10.63
C LYS A 4 23.07 12.37 9.44
N VAL A 5 22.30 11.33 9.14
CA VAL A 5 22.51 10.51 7.94
C VAL A 5 21.82 11.23 6.78
N ALA A 6 22.60 11.66 5.79
CA ALA A 6 22.03 12.27 4.59
C ALA A 6 21.12 11.27 3.87
N PRO A 7 20.06 11.76 3.20
CA PRO A 7 19.28 10.90 2.32
C PRO A 7 20.17 10.23 1.29
N PHE A 8 19.96 8.95 1.04
CA PHE A 8 20.70 8.21 0.04
C PHE A 8 19.73 7.54 -0.94
N ILE A 9 20.20 7.39 -2.17
CA ILE A 9 19.49 6.70 -3.24
C ILE A 9 20.16 5.34 -3.40
N ASP A 10 19.34 4.30 -3.43
CA ASP A 10 19.77 2.94 -3.63
C ASP A 10 19.03 2.29 -4.81
N ILE A 11 19.69 1.34 -5.47
CA ILE A 11 19.06 0.52 -6.50
C ILE A 11 18.54 -0.74 -5.82
N VAL A 12 17.21 -0.88 -5.78
CA VAL A 12 16.56 -2.00 -5.10
C VAL A 12 15.84 -2.88 -6.12
N ARG A 13 16.12 -4.18 -6.09
CA ARG A 13 15.37 -5.15 -6.87
C ARG A 13 13.95 -5.28 -6.30
N LEU A 14 12.99 -5.55 -7.17
CA LEU A 14 11.60 -5.69 -6.76
C LEU A 14 11.42 -6.80 -5.71
N GLU A 15 12.14 -7.91 -5.85
CA GLU A 15 12.11 -9.06 -4.95
C GLU A 15 12.65 -8.75 -3.54
N ASP A 16 13.59 -7.80 -3.44
CA ASP A 16 14.22 -7.40 -2.17
C ASP A 16 13.53 -6.21 -1.49
N LYS A 17 12.61 -5.55 -2.20
CA LYS A 17 12.04 -4.27 -1.79
C LYS A 17 11.28 -4.35 -0.48
N GLU A 18 10.44 -5.36 -0.30
CA GLU A 18 9.65 -5.56 0.92
C GLU A 18 10.54 -5.77 2.14
N ALA A 19 11.53 -6.67 2.03
CA ALA A 19 12.46 -6.96 3.12
C ALA A 19 13.30 -5.73 3.51
N LYS A 20 13.76 -4.98 2.50
CA LYS A 20 14.55 -3.76 2.72
C LYS A 20 13.74 -2.66 3.38
N LEU A 21 12.49 -2.47 2.97
CA LEU A 21 11.55 -1.54 3.58
C LEU A 21 11.23 -1.93 5.03
N THR A 22 10.95 -3.21 5.27
CA THR A 22 10.70 -3.74 6.61
C THR A 22 11.88 -3.46 7.54
N ALA A 23 13.09 -3.74 7.09
CA ALA A 23 14.32 -3.47 7.87
C ALA A 23 14.51 -1.97 8.14
N PHE A 24 14.31 -1.12 7.13
CA PHE A 24 14.41 0.33 7.27
C PHE A 24 13.43 0.88 8.29
N ILE A 25 12.14 0.53 8.18
CA ILE A 25 11.09 0.99 9.09
C ILE A 25 11.35 0.50 10.51
N ARG A 26 11.71 -0.79 10.69
CA ARG A 26 12.01 -1.37 12.01
C ARG A 26 13.14 -0.65 12.69
N THR A 27 14.25 -0.42 11.99
CA THR A 27 15.40 0.32 12.52
C THR A 27 15.02 1.72 12.99
N LEU A 28 14.18 2.42 12.24
CA LEU A 28 13.74 3.76 12.62
C LEU A 28 12.82 3.76 13.84
N VAL A 29 11.89 2.81 13.92
CA VAL A 29 10.98 2.67 15.06
C VAL A 29 11.77 2.33 16.33
N GLU A 30 12.76 1.45 16.24
CA GLU A 30 13.65 1.10 17.37
C GLU A 30 14.49 2.29 17.83
N GLN A 31 15.07 3.06 16.89
CA GLN A 31 15.90 4.23 17.20
C GLN A 31 15.11 5.39 17.81
N THR A 32 13.84 5.54 17.45
CA THR A 32 12.97 6.62 17.95
C THR A 32 12.21 6.24 19.22
N GLY A 33 12.36 5.02 19.73
CA GLY A 33 11.61 4.51 20.88
C GLY A 33 10.11 4.31 20.58
N GLY A 34 9.79 4.10 19.34
CA GLY A 34 8.45 4.19 18.78
C GLY A 34 8.19 5.59 18.22
N VAL A 35 7.27 5.72 17.28
CA VAL A 35 6.81 7.04 16.83
C VAL A 35 6.12 7.67 18.04
N SER A 36 6.73 8.71 18.61
CA SER A 36 6.39 9.22 19.94
C SER A 36 4.98 9.83 19.98
N ASP A 37 4.21 9.46 20.99
CA ASP A 37 2.90 10.06 21.30
C ASP A 37 2.99 11.57 21.65
N ALA A 38 4.20 12.11 21.82
CA ALA A 38 4.42 13.47 22.29
C ALA A 38 4.14 14.57 21.25
N ASP A 39 4.00 14.24 19.95
CA ASP A 39 3.74 15.23 18.90
C ASP A 39 2.44 14.92 18.13
N PRO A 40 1.34 15.65 18.42
CA PRO A 40 0.05 15.41 17.75
C PRO A 40 0.08 15.60 16.23
N LYS A 41 1.08 16.29 15.68
CA LYS A 41 1.24 16.48 14.23
C LYS A 41 2.13 15.42 13.57
N GLY A 42 2.97 14.73 14.35
CA GLY A 42 3.87 13.67 13.89
C GLY A 42 3.39 12.27 14.16
N ASN A 43 2.22 12.11 14.76
CA ASN A 43 1.77 10.89 15.42
C ASN A 43 1.13 9.85 14.50
N ALA A 44 1.33 9.94 13.20
CA ALA A 44 0.83 8.96 12.24
C ALA A 44 1.92 8.58 11.24
N VAL A 45 1.92 7.32 10.83
CA VAL A 45 2.60 6.87 9.62
C VAL A 45 1.77 7.31 8.43
N LEU A 46 2.39 8.00 7.46
CA LEU A 46 1.73 8.42 6.23
C LEU A 46 2.18 7.52 5.10
N LEU A 47 1.26 6.79 4.48
CA LEU A 47 1.52 5.80 3.44
C LEU A 47 0.83 6.18 2.15
N ILE A 48 1.58 6.20 1.04
CA ILE A 48 1.04 6.18 -0.32
C ILE A 48 1.45 4.85 -0.94
N ALA A 49 0.48 4.03 -1.32
CA ALA A 49 0.71 2.75 -1.97
C ALA A 49 -0.10 2.64 -3.25
N ARG A 50 0.49 2.05 -4.30
CA ARG A 50 -0.21 1.84 -5.59
C ARG A 50 -1.24 0.74 -5.53
N SER A 51 -0.99 -0.26 -4.70
CA SER A 51 -1.91 -1.38 -4.49
C SER A 51 -1.73 -1.96 -3.09
N THR A 52 -2.67 -2.80 -2.68
CA THR A 52 -2.58 -3.58 -1.45
C THR A 52 -1.44 -4.59 -1.48
N GLU A 53 -1.08 -5.04 -2.69
CA GLU A 53 -0.03 -6.02 -2.93
C GLU A 53 1.35 -5.37 -3.12
N SER A 54 1.43 -4.04 -3.05
CA SER A 54 2.72 -3.37 -3.19
C SER A 54 3.66 -3.70 -2.03
N PRO A 55 4.98 -3.80 -2.29
CA PRO A 55 5.96 -4.12 -1.25
C PRO A 55 5.89 -3.20 -0.03
N VAL A 56 5.60 -1.91 -0.24
CA VAL A 56 5.50 -0.95 0.88
C VAL A 56 4.24 -1.20 1.72
N ALA A 57 3.11 -1.53 1.09
CA ALA A 57 1.89 -1.86 1.80
C ALA A 57 2.07 -3.14 2.65
N LYS A 58 2.67 -4.18 2.08
CA LYS A 58 2.99 -5.43 2.77
C LYS A 58 3.94 -5.21 3.95
N ALA A 59 5.01 -4.46 3.76
CA ALA A 59 5.97 -4.16 4.82
C ALA A 59 5.31 -3.43 6.00
N VAL A 60 4.49 -2.41 5.72
CA VAL A 60 3.77 -1.67 6.77
C VAL A 60 2.75 -2.56 7.47
N ALA A 61 1.95 -3.33 6.72
CA ALA A 61 0.96 -4.25 7.29
C ALA A 61 1.60 -5.32 8.20
N ALA A 62 2.72 -5.88 7.80
CA ALA A 62 3.46 -6.85 8.61
C ALA A 62 3.89 -6.21 9.94
N LEU A 63 4.48 -5.01 9.91
CA LEU A 63 4.95 -4.30 11.10
C LEU A 63 3.81 -3.81 12.02
N VAL A 64 2.64 -3.49 11.46
CA VAL A 64 1.43 -3.21 12.25
C VAL A 64 0.96 -4.47 12.98
N ARG A 65 0.87 -5.60 12.26
CA ARG A 65 0.46 -6.90 12.85
C ARG A 65 1.43 -7.40 13.92
N GLU A 66 2.72 -7.19 13.73
CA GLU A 66 3.75 -7.50 14.73
C GLU A 66 3.71 -6.56 15.96
N GLY A 67 2.94 -5.48 15.90
CA GLY A 67 2.91 -4.46 16.95
C GLY A 67 4.17 -3.59 17.02
N THR A 68 4.99 -3.61 15.97
CA THR A 68 6.15 -2.71 15.83
C THR A 68 5.68 -1.28 15.56
N ILE A 69 4.71 -1.10 14.65
CA ILE A 69 4.02 0.17 14.41
C ILE A 69 2.77 0.20 15.28
N ARG A 70 2.74 1.08 16.28
CA ARG A 70 1.63 1.23 17.25
C ARG A 70 0.84 2.53 17.07
N VAL A 71 1.28 3.38 16.16
CA VAL A 71 0.62 4.64 15.85
C VAL A 71 -0.33 4.49 14.68
N PRO A 72 -1.31 5.41 14.53
CA PRO A 72 -2.19 5.42 13.37
C PRO A 72 -1.45 5.42 12.05
N VAL A 73 -1.97 4.67 11.07
CA VAL A 73 -1.51 4.73 9.68
C VAL A 73 -2.56 5.45 8.86
N LYS A 74 -2.20 6.53 8.19
CA LYS A 74 -3.04 7.21 7.19
C LYS A 74 -2.61 6.74 5.81
N THR A 75 -3.51 6.08 5.09
CA THR A 75 -3.19 5.43 3.83
C THR A 75 -3.90 6.09 2.66
N ILE A 76 -3.16 6.41 1.61
CA ILE A 76 -3.69 6.75 0.29
C ILE A 76 -3.38 5.59 -0.65
N LEU A 77 -4.42 5.10 -1.34
CA LEU A 77 -4.30 4.04 -2.33
C LEU A 77 -4.54 4.60 -3.72
N ALA A 78 -3.65 4.25 -4.64
CA ALA A 78 -3.82 4.52 -6.05
C ALA A 78 -4.22 3.22 -6.78
N LEU A 79 -5.37 2.65 -6.41
CA LEU A 79 -5.88 1.43 -7.04
C LEU A 79 -6.37 1.71 -8.44
N ALA A 80 -5.99 0.86 -9.40
CA ALA A 80 -6.66 0.83 -10.69
C ALA A 80 -8.11 0.31 -10.50
N PRO A 81 -9.09 0.78 -11.30
CA PRO A 81 -10.50 0.38 -11.16
C PRO A 81 -10.73 -1.14 -11.13
N ARG A 82 -9.89 -1.91 -11.82
CA ARG A 82 -9.94 -3.37 -11.84
C ARG A 82 -9.56 -4.00 -10.49
N GLN A 83 -8.65 -3.38 -9.75
CA GLN A 83 -8.21 -3.87 -8.44
C GLN A 83 -9.23 -3.60 -7.34
N GLU A 84 -10.08 -2.58 -7.51
CA GLU A 84 -11.20 -2.31 -6.59
C GLU A 84 -12.23 -3.44 -6.60
N ALA A 85 -12.46 -4.06 -7.78
CA ALA A 85 -13.46 -5.13 -7.95
C ALA A 85 -13.01 -6.47 -7.33
N GLU A 86 -11.72 -6.66 -7.08
CA GLU A 86 -11.17 -7.89 -6.50
C GLU A 86 -11.24 -7.92 -4.96
N GLY A 87 -11.77 -6.85 -4.35
CA GLY A 87 -11.87 -6.71 -2.90
C GLY A 87 -10.56 -6.33 -2.24
N VAL A 88 -10.65 -5.99 -0.96
CA VAL A 88 -9.49 -5.56 -0.19
C VAL A 88 -8.84 -6.74 0.50
N SER A 89 -7.54 -6.91 0.27
CA SER A 89 -6.76 -7.95 0.94
C SER A 89 -6.67 -7.68 2.45
N GLU A 90 -6.40 -8.74 3.25
CA GLU A 90 -6.11 -8.63 4.70
C GLU A 90 -5.03 -7.58 5.02
N THR A 91 -4.14 -7.34 4.08
CA THR A 91 -3.11 -6.31 4.16
C THR A 91 -3.73 -4.93 4.37
N LEU A 92 -4.80 -4.60 3.63
CA LEU A 92 -5.42 -3.29 3.73
C LEU A 92 -6.19 -3.12 5.02
N SER A 93 -6.94 -4.13 5.47
CA SER A 93 -7.61 -4.10 6.77
C SER A 93 -6.64 -3.78 7.91
N ALA A 94 -5.42 -4.32 7.84
CA ALA A 94 -4.39 -4.05 8.84
C ALA A 94 -3.87 -2.60 8.79
N ILE A 95 -3.79 -2.00 7.59
CA ILE A 95 -3.19 -0.67 7.40
C ILE A 95 -4.22 0.45 7.58
N VAL A 96 -5.45 0.26 7.13
CA VAL A 96 -6.48 1.30 7.17
C VAL A 96 -7.14 1.36 8.54
N GLY A 97 -7.31 0.23 9.24
CA GLY A 97 -7.83 0.13 10.60
C GLY A 97 -8.90 1.16 10.94
N THR A 98 -8.83 1.73 12.15
CA THR A 98 -9.78 2.76 12.66
C THR A 98 -9.48 4.18 12.16
N HIS A 99 -8.40 4.41 11.44
CA HIS A 99 -7.92 5.77 11.13
C HIS A 99 -8.21 6.23 9.70
N GLY A 100 -8.85 5.39 8.92
CA GLY A 100 -9.35 5.69 7.59
C GLY A 100 -8.28 5.63 6.50
N GLY A 101 -8.73 5.29 5.30
CA GLY A 101 -7.98 5.34 4.07
C GLY A 101 -8.62 6.30 3.07
N ARG A 102 -7.87 6.69 2.08
CA ARG A 102 -8.36 7.46 0.95
C ARG A 102 -7.96 6.80 -0.36
N LEU A 103 -8.78 7.02 -1.37
CA LEU A 103 -8.64 6.45 -2.69
C LEU A 103 -8.38 7.55 -3.72
N VAL A 104 -7.39 7.34 -4.57
CA VAL A 104 -7.13 8.21 -5.72
C VAL A 104 -8.12 7.86 -6.83
N ARG A 105 -8.94 8.82 -7.27
CA ARG A 105 -9.87 8.66 -8.41
C ARG A 105 -9.33 9.28 -9.70
N ASP A 106 -8.47 10.28 -9.59
CA ASP A 106 -7.88 10.92 -10.77
C ASP A 106 -6.79 10.02 -11.36
N VAL A 107 -7.03 9.51 -12.57
CA VAL A 107 -6.09 8.63 -13.29
C VAL A 107 -4.70 9.24 -13.47
N ARG A 108 -4.59 10.58 -13.49
CA ARG A 108 -3.31 11.29 -13.59
C ARG A 108 -2.45 11.13 -12.34
N LEU A 109 -3.05 10.77 -11.23
CA LEU A 109 -2.40 10.58 -9.94
C LEU A 109 -2.07 9.11 -9.65
N PHE A 110 -2.52 8.15 -10.48
CA PHE A 110 -2.19 6.72 -10.32
C PHE A 110 -0.70 6.44 -10.44
N ASP A 111 0.03 7.32 -11.12
CA ASP A 111 1.49 7.26 -11.23
C ASP A 111 2.23 7.98 -10.09
N ALA A 112 1.53 8.38 -9.02
CA ALA A 112 2.18 8.97 -7.86
C ALA A 112 3.21 8.00 -7.28
N HIS A 113 4.35 8.54 -6.84
CA HIS A 113 5.38 7.72 -6.20
C HIS A 113 4.84 7.10 -4.92
N GLU A 114 5.11 5.81 -4.74
CA GLU A 114 4.93 5.18 -3.46
C GLU A 114 5.80 5.87 -2.41
N GLN A 115 5.27 6.04 -1.21
CA GLN A 115 5.93 6.84 -0.20
C GLN A 115 5.52 6.40 1.19
N ILE A 116 6.45 6.47 2.13
CA ILE A 116 6.17 6.40 3.55
C ILE A 116 6.84 7.57 4.27
N VAL A 117 6.14 8.14 5.25
CA VAL A 117 6.70 9.13 6.17
C VAL A 117 6.51 8.63 7.59
N LEU A 118 7.61 8.62 8.35
CA LEU A 118 7.68 8.18 9.73
C LEU A 118 8.15 9.33 10.61
N GLY A 119 7.28 9.81 11.50
CA GLY A 119 7.60 10.95 12.36
C GLY A 119 7.99 12.19 11.57
N GLN A 120 8.91 12.99 12.12
CA GLN A 120 9.29 14.31 11.60
C GLN A 120 10.49 14.29 10.64
N ALA A 121 11.31 13.23 10.69
CA ALA A 121 12.62 13.24 10.04
C ALA A 121 12.86 12.08 9.10
N ALA A 122 11.97 11.07 9.07
CA ALA A 122 12.20 9.89 8.27
C ALA A 122 11.17 9.76 7.15
N SER A 123 11.63 9.40 5.96
CA SER A 123 10.79 9.10 4.81
C SER A 123 11.48 8.15 3.84
N TRP A 124 10.67 7.45 3.08
CA TRP A 124 11.09 6.72 1.91
C TRP A 124 10.21 7.10 0.72
N THR A 125 10.80 7.18 -0.46
CA THR A 125 10.10 7.41 -1.71
C THR A 125 10.57 6.39 -2.74
N GLY A 126 9.64 5.61 -3.24
CA GLY A 126 9.88 4.58 -4.23
C GLY A 126 9.95 5.15 -5.63
N ASP A 127 10.82 4.54 -6.45
CA ASP A 127 11.01 4.88 -7.86
C ASP A 127 11.18 6.39 -8.09
N CYS A 128 12.02 7.00 -7.26
CA CYS A 128 12.22 8.45 -7.22
C CYS A 128 12.82 9.04 -8.50
N MET A 129 13.35 8.18 -9.36
CA MET A 129 13.84 8.56 -10.69
C MET A 129 13.14 7.70 -11.74
N ARG A 130 11.93 8.05 -12.14
CA ARG A 130 11.08 7.30 -13.07
C ARG A 130 11.90 6.59 -14.14
N ARG A 131 11.86 5.26 -14.09
CA ARG A 131 12.45 4.38 -15.09
C ARG A 131 11.35 3.67 -15.87
N ASP A 132 11.78 3.08 -16.96
CA ASP A 132 10.99 2.13 -17.74
C ASP A 132 10.30 1.12 -16.80
N PRO A 133 8.96 1.03 -16.77
CA PRO A 133 8.24 0.11 -15.92
C PRO A 133 8.58 -1.37 -16.17
N MET A 134 9.24 -1.68 -17.29
CA MET A 134 9.74 -3.02 -17.60
C MET A 134 11.04 -3.37 -16.87
N LYS A 135 11.69 -2.41 -16.23
CA LYS A 135 12.93 -2.68 -15.48
C LYS A 135 12.61 -3.11 -14.06
N ARG A 136 13.19 -4.24 -13.66
CA ARG A 136 13.02 -4.83 -12.33
C ARG A 136 13.64 -4.02 -11.18
N ASP A 137 14.57 -3.10 -11.52
CA ASP A 137 15.32 -2.32 -10.55
C ASP A 137 14.75 -0.91 -10.48
N ALA A 138 14.46 -0.43 -9.28
CA ALA A 138 13.99 0.92 -9.04
C ALA A 138 15.00 1.73 -8.20
N PHE A 139 15.07 3.03 -8.43
CA PHE A 139 15.80 3.95 -7.56
C PHE A 139 14.93 4.32 -6.38
N GLU A 140 15.38 3.92 -5.20
CA GLU A 140 14.67 4.13 -3.95
C GLU A 140 15.39 5.19 -3.12
N CYS A 141 14.70 6.21 -2.66
CA CYS A 141 15.28 7.24 -1.80
C CYS A 141 14.92 6.96 -0.33
N PHE A 142 15.94 6.72 0.48
CA PHE A 142 15.85 6.50 1.92
C PHE A 142 16.37 7.70 2.68
N ALA A 143 15.56 8.29 3.55
CA ALA A 143 15.91 9.41 4.42
C ALA A 143 15.57 9.05 5.86
N GLY A 144 16.56 8.57 6.63
CA GLY A 144 16.36 8.14 8.02
C GLY A 144 16.40 9.28 9.04
N ASP A 145 17.11 10.38 8.75
CA ASP A 145 17.21 11.55 9.62
C ASP A 145 17.35 12.82 8.79
N CYS A 146 16.31 13.15 8.04
CA CYS A 146 16.27 14.34 7.20
C CYS A 146 14.90 15.03 7.26
N SER A 147 14.72 15.95 8.19
CA SER A 147 13.46 16.69 8.38
C SER A 147 13.01 17.44 7.13
N LYS A 148 13.95 17.92 6.29
CA LYS A 148 13.64 18.60 5.04
C LYS A 148 12.97 17.64 4.04
N THR A 149 13.55 16.45 3.83
CA THR A 149 12.99 15.44 2.91
C THR A 149 11.65 14.91 3.44
N ALA A 150 11.58 14.58 4.73
CA ALA A 150 10.35 14.15 5.36
C ALA A 150 9.26 15.22 5.33
N GLY A 151 9.63 16.49 5.50
CA GLY A 151 8.70 17.62 5.40
C GLY A 151 8.10 17.77 4.00
N TRP A 152 8.91 17.63 2.95
CA TRP A 152 8.40 17.63 1.56
C TRP A 152 7.48 16.45 1.28
N ALA A 153 7.89 15.26 1.72
CA ALA A 153 7.09 14.05 1.58
C ALA A 153 5.73 14.20 2.29
N ARG A 154 5.72 14.74 3.50
CA ARG A 154 4.50 15.06 4.25
C ARG A 154 3.61 16.05 3.52
N THR A 155 4.18 17.15 3.03
CA THR A 155 3.42 18.16 2.27
C THR A 155 2.78 17.57 1.02
N SER A 156 3.48 16.69 0.30
CA SER A 156 2.94 15.96 -0.85
C SER A 156 1.79 15.05 -0.44
N PHE A 157 1.96 14.30 0.66
CA PHE A 157 0.90 13.44 1.20
C PHE A 157 -0.35 14.25 1.57
N GLU A 158 -0.20 15.36 2.29
CA GLU A 158 -1.32 16.19 2.76
C GLU A 158 -2.10 16.80 1.59
N ARG A 159 -1.40 17.23 0.53
CA ARG A 159 -2.03 17.72 -0.69
C ARG A 159 -2.87 16.64 -1.37
N LEU A 160 -2.31 15.43 -1.52
CA LEU A 160 -3.04 14.29 -2.08
C LEU A 160 -4.21 13.90 -1.19
N TRP A 161 -4.01 13.84 0.13
CA TRP A 161 -5.04 13.51 1.08
C TRP A 161 -6.29 14.38 0.95
N ASN A 162 -6.11 15.66 0.72
CA ASN A 162 -7.21 16.62 0.62
C ASN A 162 -8.04 16.50 -0.66
N ILE A 163 -7.47 15.92 -1.72
CA ILE A 163 -8.16 15.74 -3.01
C ILE A 163 -8.63 14.30 -3.25
N CYS A 164 -8.16 13.35 -2.46
CA CYS A 164 -8.59 11.96 -2.54
C CYS A 164 -9.93 11.75 -1.83
N GLU A 165 -10.72 10.80 -2.31
CA GLU A 165 -11.99 10.40 -1.71
C GLU A 165 -11.77 9.47 -0.51
N PRO A 166 -12.66 9.47 0.50
CA PRO A 166 -12.65 8.45 1.53
C PRO A 166 -12.74 7.05 0.92
N LEU A 167 -12.03 6.10 1.52
CA LEU A 167 -12.15 4.71 1.10
C LEU A 167 -13.55 4.19 1.43
N PRO A 168 -14.28 3.59 0.46
CA PRO A 168 -15.59 3.00 0.69
C PRO A 168 -15.55 1.91 1.77
N GLU A 169 -16.56 1.87 2.64
CA GLU A 169 -16.62 0.91 3.75
C GLU A 169 -16.76 -0.54 3.26
N ASP A 170 -17.41 -0.76 2.13
CA ASP A 170 -17.56 -2.07 1.49
C ASP A 170 -16.22 -2.69 1.08
N LEU A 171 -15.24 -1.86 0.74
CA LEU A 171 -13.88 -2.32 0.47
C LEU A 171 -13.12 -2.78 1.74
N LEU A 172 -13.61 -2.47 2.93
CA LEU A 172 -13.01 -2.88 4.20
C LEU A 172 -13.63 -4.15 4.78
N GLN A 173 -14.73 -4.63 4.20
CA GLN A 173 -15.39 -5.85 4.65
C GLN A 173 -14.70 -7.08 4.05
N PRO A 174 -14.40 -8.10 4.86
CA PRO A 174 -13.91 -9.35 4.33
C PRO A 174 -14.98 -9.93 3.40
N VAL A 175 -14.58 -10.41 2.22
CA VAL A 175 -15.46 -11.13 1.30
C VAL A 175 -15.97 -12.36 2.04
N THR A 176 -17.18 -12.32 2.57
CA THR A 176 -17.82 -13.49 3.15
C THR A 176 -18.17 -14.43 2.00
N ALA A 177 -17.85 -15.71 2.16
CA ALA A 177 -18.04 -16.75 1.13
C ALA A 177 -19.51 -16.94 0.67
N GLU A 178 -20.45 -16.20 1.25
CA GLU A 178 -21.88 -16.25 0.93
C GLU A 178 -22.26 -15.49 -0.37
N THR A 179 -21.35 -14.73 -0.96
CA THR A 179 -21.64 -13.94 -2.18
C THR A 179 -21.25 -14.68 -3.47
N CYS A 180 -20.83 -15.93 -3.39
CA CYS A 180 -20.60 -16.72 -4.61
C CYS A 180 -21.97 -17.18 -5.16
N PRO A 181 -22.45 -16.71 -6.34
CA PRO A 181 -23.66 -17.25 -6.92
C PRO A 181 -23.46 -18.76 -7.13
N PRO A 182 -24.49 -19.60 -6.86
CA PRO A 182 -24.38 -21.03 -7.06
C PRO A 182 -23.94 -21.30 -8.52
N PRO A 183 -23.10 -22.32 -8.77
CA PRO A 183 -22.71 -22.65 -10.12
C PRO A 183 -23.97 -22.87 -10.94
N VAL A 184 -24.09 -22.14 -12.04
CA VAL A 184 -25.19 -22.31 -13.00
C VAL A 184 -25.13 -23.75 -13.45
N GLY A 185 -26.14 -24.52 -13.05
CA GLY A 185 -26.24 -25.94 -13.42
C GLY A 185 -26.18 -26.04 -14.95
N VAL A 186 -25.24 -26.82 -15.43
CA VAL A 186 -25.21 -27.25 -16.82
C VAL A 186 -26.43 -28.15 -16.95
N GLU A 187 -27.54 -27.66 -17.51
CA GLU A 187 -28.66 -28.50 -17.89
C GLU A 187 -28.15 -29.57 -18.84
N ASP A 188 -28.27 -30.81 -18.41
CA ASP A 188 -28.00 -31.98 -19.23
C ASP A 188 -28.72 -31.86 -20.56
N ALA A 189 -27.97 -31.62 -21.62
CA ALA A 189 -28.49 -31.75 -22.98
C ALA A 189 -28.89 -33.22 -23.20
N VAL A 190 -30.18 -33.46 -23.12
CA VAL A 190 -30.80 -34.77 -23.46
C VAL A 190 -30.45 -35.07 -24.91
N ALA A 191 -29.62 -36.06 -25.13
CA ALA A 191 -29.29 -36.58 -26.44
C ALA A 191 -30.55 -37.23 -27.06
N GLU A 192 -31.06 -36.67 -28.15
CA GLU A 192 -32.10 -37.32 -28.98
C GLU A 192 -31.51 -38.61 -29.61
N PRO A 193 -32.25 -39.70 -29.60
CA PRO A 193 -31.80 -40.92 -30.24
C PRO A 193 -31.92 -40.83 -31.79
N LEU A 194 -30.80 -41.03 -32.46
CA LEU A 194 -30.68 -41.16 -33.88
C LEU A 194 -31.65 -42.27 -34.43
N GLY A 195 -32.62 -41.88 -35.23
CA GLY A 195 -33.51 -42.76 -35.94
C GLY A 195 -32.74 -43.70 -36.87
N SER A 196 -33.10 -44.98 -36.80
CA SER A 196 -32.61 -46.05 -37.68
C SER A 196 -33.05 -45.83 -39.15
N PRO A 197 -32.20 -46.14 -40.13
CA PRO A 197 -32.60 -46.13 -41.53
C PRO A 197 -33.50 -47.34 -41.87
N GLN A 198 -34.64 -47.09 -42.46
CA GLN A 198 -35.43 -48.13 -43.10
C GLN A 198 -34.91 -48.42 -44.52
N VAL A 199 -34.86 -49.68 -44.84
CA VAL A 199 -34.53 -50.29 -46.14
C VAL A 199 -35.49 -49.93 -47.24
#